data_4d789f32c19f86be76230658e66f5294
#
_entry.id   4d789f32c19f86be76230658e66f5294
#
_cell.length_a   1.000
_cell.length_b   1.000
_cell.length_c   1.000
_cell.angle_alpha   90.00
_cell.angle_beta   90.00
_cell.angle_gamma   90.00
#
_symmetry.space_group_name_H-M   'P 1'
#
loop_
_entity.id
_entity.type
_entity.pdbx_description
1 polymer ?
#
loop_
_entity_poly.entity_id
_entity_poly.type
_entity_poly.pdbx_seq_one_letter_code
_entity_poly.pdbx_strand_id
1 'polypeptide(L)'
;MKKLYFSFIFLSSLTFYAQKPVFTQAKIESARVYTNAAELKHKATAQIPSGTSEIVITNVADYLIENTVQIKVPKNVTVMSVQFSNAYLEEYDNKANSPLLKTVQDSLTLLKSQLAKIENLSSSDQKAIELLDKNQQISNSQNFSVTELSKLVDYYKTKRTELNNSLDAFIKQEDELNKKISNLESRLSFNQTTVENQSDGKLIVNITSSQAGNIPLEIIYLTSTANWKPSYDLRIDKINDPIQMLYKAQVIQRTGVDWKNIKLSLTSGLANANTIAPELNTWFLNYQTYTSKTIEGRPNANFIQTLQNQVPGVEISTGAGQPGASNAPVVLRGAGSIPKDVEPLYVVDGVPMNGDSFKKINPEEIINIDVLRDAGSTSIYGNRGANGVIVVTTLAGINESNMNEFTEMNESQLNLSFDIDIPYTIISNGKTHSVTLKEIKIPATYSYIAIPKLDLNAYLVAKINDYGNYNILPSEANVIFEDLFVGKTFINPNVKNNELQLSLGKDANIAISRKLVSDKSGTKMLSSRKVQDFVYEISVRNNKKVPIEIMLEDQIPISSNNDIEITVTEKDGANINTETGKMIWNLNIKSNETKKVRLGYQIKSAKEKNLEI
;
A
#
# COMPACT_ATOMS: atom_id res chain seq x y z
N MET A 1 -1.40 16.36 96.45
CA MET A 1 -1.13 17.19 95.26
C MET A 1 -0.60 16.32 94.12
N LYS A 2 -1.53 15.90 93.20
CA LYS A 2 -1.17 15.10 92.05
C LYS A 2 -0.95 16.06 90.87
N LYS A 3 0.27 16.10 90.32
CA LYS A 3 0.56 16.84 89.10
C LYS A 3 0.18 16.01 87.87
N LEU A 4 -0.78 16.54 87.10
CA LEU A 4 -1.23 15.98 85.83
C LEU A 4 -0.29 16.55 84.73
N TYR A 5 0.51 15.70 84.07
CA TYR A 5 1.28 16.06 82.89
C TYR A 5 0.41 15.85 81.66
N PHE A 6 0.04 16.96 80.98
CA PHE A 6 -0.66 16.93 79.70
C PHE A 6 0.38 16.82 78.59
N SER A 7 0.51 15.62 77.99
CA SER A 7 1.40 15.41 76.86
C SER A 7 0.68 15.83 75.57
N PHE A 8 1.11 16.92 75.00
CA PHE A 8 0.61 17.45 73.73
C PHE A 8 1.25 16.67 72.58
N ILE A 9 0.54 15.66 71.99
CA ILE A 9 0.99 14.96 70.78
C ILE A 9 0.71 15.88 69.61
N PHE A 10 1.79 16.45 69.03
CA PHE A 10 1.75 17.23 67.80
C PHE A 10 1.60 16.25 66.63
N LEU A 11 0.36 16.04 66.16
CA LEU A 11 0.08 15.28 64.97
C LEU A 11 0.45 16.12 63.77
N SER A 12 1.72 16.02 63.26
CA SER A 12 2.11 16.60 62.01
C SER A 12 1.38 15.88 60.88
N SER A 13 0.31 16.47 60.38
CA SER A 13 -0.35 16.02 59.13
C SER A 13 0.66 16.26 57.98
N LEU A 14 1.33 15.18 57.58
CA LEU A 14 2.05 15.13 56.29
C LEU A 14 1.00 15.21 55.18
N THR A 15 0.76 16.42 54.70
CA THR A 15 0.04 16.64 53.46
C THR A 15 0.91 16.12 52.33
N PHE A 16 0.58 14.92 51.86
CA PHE A 16 1.08 14.43 50.57
C PHE A 16 0.44 15.30 49.49
N TYR A 17 1.16 16.32 49.04
CA TYR A 17 0.81 16.97 47.77
C TYR A 17 1.10 15.97 46.67
N ALA A 18 0.07 15.45 46.01
CA ALA A 18 0.22 14.74 44.74
C ALA A 18 0.91 15.71 43.77
N GLN A 19 2.15 15.42 43.47
CA GLN A 19 2.96 16.26 42.57
C GLN A 19 2.34 16.16 41.17
N LYS A 20 1.99 17.30 40.55
CA LYS A 20 1.44 17.32 39.20
C LYS A 20 2.46 16.71 38.23
N PRO A 21 2.02 15.84 37.30
CA PRO A 21 2.91 15.25 36.31
C PRO A 21 3.59 16.34 35.45
N VAL A 22 4.83 16.10 35.09
CA VAL A 22 5.61 16.98 34.21
C VAL A 22 5.39 16.57 32.78
N PHE A 23 4.86 17.46 31.95
CA PHE A 23 4.64 17.19 30.53
C PHE A 23 5.84 17.61 29.70
N THR A 24 6.24 16.76 28.76
CA THR A 24 7.23 17.08 27.75
C THR A 24 6.89 16.42 26.43
N GLN A 25 7.24 17.08 25.32
CA GLN A 25 7.03 16.57 23.97
C GLN A 25 8.31 15.97 23.42
N ALA A 26 8.25 14.73 22.95
CA ALA A 26 9.36 14.10 22.26
C ALA A 26 9.45 14.59 20.82
N LYS A 27 10.69 14.84 20.36
CA LYS A 27 11.00 15.15 18.98
C LYS A 27 11.81 14.01 18.38
N ILE A 28 11.35 13.46 17.26
CA ILE A 28 12.07 12.40 16.56
C ILE A 28 13.40 12.94 16.00
N GLU A 29 14.48 12.19 16.19
CA GLU A 29 15.83 12.50 15.72
C GLU A 29 16.26 11.59 14.56
N SER A 30 15.96 10.29 14.69
CA SER A 30 16.31 9.31 13.67
C SER A 30 15.35 8.13 13.66
N ALA A 31 15.27 7.47 12.51
CA ALA A 31 14.56 6.21 12.31
C ALA A 31 15.49 5.19 11.64
N ARG A 32 15.61 4.00 12.24
CA ARG A 32 16.21 2.82 11.60
C ARG A 32 15.09 1.87 11.24
N VAL A 33 14.85 1.72 9.93
CA VAL A 33 13.73 0.93 9.43
C VAL A 33 14.20 -0.46 9.04
N TYR A 34 13.58 -1.47 9.60
CA TYR A 34 13.74 -2.89 9.31
C TYR A 34 12.68 -3.33 8.29
N THR A 35 12.80 -4.54 7.78
CA THR A 35 11.80 -5.08 6.85
C THR A 35 10.44 -5.37 7.51
N ASN A 36 10.38 -5.45 8.85
CA ASN A 36 9.17 -5.77 9.61
C ASN A 36 8.82 -4.75 10.73
N ALA A 37 9.68 -3.78 11.00
CA ALA A 37 9.50 -2.79 12.07
C ALA A 37 10.37 -1.55 11.85
N ALA A 38 10.29 -0.56 12.77
CA ALA A 38 11.24 0.54 12.82
C ALA A 38 11.67 0.83 14.27
N GLU A 39 12.95 1.11 14.46
CA GLU A 39 13.51 1.68 15.69
C GLU A 39 13.48 3.19 15.58
N LEU A 40 12.77 3.83 16.49
CA LEU A 40 12.65 5.29 16.53
C LEU A 40 13.44 5.84 17.72
N LYS A 41 14.22 6.86 17.44
CA LYS A 41 14.98 7.60 18.45
C LYS A 41 14.43 9.01 18.57
N HIS A 42 14.04 9.37 19.79
CA HIS A 42 13.51 10.69 20.12
C HIS A 42 14.38 11.37 21.16
N LYS A 43 14.31 12.70 21.18
CA LYS A 43 14.83 13.56 22.25
C LYS A 43 13.71 14.36 22.88
N ALA A 44 13.78 14.52 24.19
CA ALA A 44 12.92 15.42 24.95
C ALA A 44 13.73 16.12 26.05
N THR A 45 13.20 17.20 26.62
CA THR A 45 13.77 17.87 27.78
C THR A 45 12.65 18.11 28.78
N ALA A 46 12.82 17.65 30.01
CA ALA A 46 11.84 17.81 31.07
C ALA A 46 12.43 18.63 32.22
N GLN A 47 11.67 19.61 32.74
CA GLN A 47 12.04 20.36 33.95
C GLN A 47 11.47 19.61 35.15
N ILE A 48 12.34 19.02 35.97
CA ILE A 48 11.94 18.18 37.08
C ILE A 48 12.40 18.81 38.42
N PRO A 49 11.61 18.62 39.49
CA PRO A 49 12.04 18.92 40.86
C PRO A 49 13.02 17.86 41.38
N SER A 50 13.63 18.10 42.53
CA SER A 50 14.34 17.05 43.27
C SER A 50 13.33 16.09 43.92
N GLY A 51 13.72 14.82 44.03
CA GLY A 51 12.86 13.74 44.53
C GLY A 51 12.17 12.94 43.39
N THR A 52 11.05 12.30 43.73
CA THR A 52 10.30 11.46 42.78
C THR A 52 9.32 12.30 41.97
N SER A 53 9.27 12.09 40.66
CA SER A 53 8.36 12.81 39.75
C SER A 53 7.84 11.88 38.70
N GLU A 54 6.64 12.17 38.22
CA GLU A 54 6.05 11.54 37.02
C GLU A 54 6.23 12.46 35.83
N ILE A 55 6.78 11.93 34.74
CA ILE A 55 6.93 12.63 33.46
C ILE A 55 6.01 11.98 32.45
N VAL A 56 5.18 12.77 31.77
CA VAL A 56 4.38 12.35 30.62
C VAL A 56 5.06 12.85 29.36
N ILE A 57 5.62 11.92 28.60
CA ILE A 57 6.31 12.18 27.32
C ILE A 57 5.29 11.93 26.20
N THR A 58 4.89 12.98 25.51
CA THR A 58 3.94 12.92 24.37
C THR A 58 4.68 12.83 23.04
N ASN A 59 3.93 12.57 21.95
CA ASN A 59 4.46 12.47 20.59
C ASN A 59 5.46 11.31 20.39
N VAL A 60 5.12 10.15 20.96
CA VAL A 60 5.74 8.86 20.62
C VAL A 60 4.79 8.06 19.73
N ALA A 61 5.23 6.98 19.10
CA ALA A 61 4.38 6.21 18.18
C ALA A 61 3.06 5.75 18.83
N ASP A 62 1.96 5.75 18.07
CA ASP A 62 0.64 5.29 18.52
C ASP A 62 0.64 3.82 18.95
N TYR A 63 1.54 3.04 18.37
CA TYR A 63 1.79 1.65 18.72
C TYR A 63 3.29 1.40 18.78
N LEU A 64 3.76 0.98 19.93
CA LEU A 64 5.16 0.60 20.15
C LEU A 64 5.24 -0.76 20.85
N ILE A 65 6.41 -1.38 20.76
CA ILE A 65 6.68 -2.66 21.43
C ILE A 65 7.24 -2.33 22.81
N GLU A 66 6.40 -2.42 23.84
CA GLU A 66 6.68 -1.87 25.19
C GLU A 66 7.98 -2.39 25.82
N ASN A 67 8.28 -3.68 25.66
CA ASN A 67 9.49 -4.29 26.20
C ASN A 67 10.79 -3.84 25.52
N THR A 68 10.69 -3.04 24.46
CA THR A 68 11.86 -2.46 23.76
C THR A 68 12.15 -1.01 24.15
N VAL A 69 11.29 -0.40 24.97
CA VAL A 69 11.44 1.00 25.36
C VAL A 69 12.68 1.18 26.24
N GLN A 70 13.57 2.03 25.78
CA GLN A 70 14.77 2.44 26.50
C GLN A 70 14.74 3.95 26.70
N ILE A 71 14.93 4.41 27.94
CA ILE A 71 15.04 5.83 28.28
C ILE A 71 16.40 6.06 28.89
N LYS A 72 17.24 6.83 28.19
CA LYS A 72 18.54 7.25 28.71
C LYS A 72 18.41 8.61 29.37
N VAL A 73 18.91 8.69 30.58
CA VAL A 73 18.88 9.87 31.45
C VAL A 73 20.31 10.19 31.97
N PRO A 74 20.55 11.41 32.45
CA PRO A 74 21.81 11.75 33.13
C PRO A 74 22.03 10.93 34.42
N LYS A 75 23.27 10.80 34.85
CA LYS A 75 23.66 9.96 36.00
C LYS A 75 22.98 10.32 37.33
N ASN A 76 22.50 11.55 37.48
CA ASN A 76 21.82 12.05 38.69
C ASN A 76 20.31 11.73 38.69
N VAL A 77 19.81 11.05 37.69
CA VAL A 77 18.39 10.66 37.52
C VAL A 77 18.30 9.14 37.36
N THR A 78 17.32 8.56 38.03
CA THR A 78 17.00 7.12 37.91
C THR A 78 15.59 6.96 37.40
N VAL A 79 15.41 6.16 36.33
CA VAL A 79 14.09 5.73 35.83
C VAL A 79 13.63 4.54 36.67
N MET A 80 12.47 4.67 37.32
CA MET A 80 11.89 3.63 38.18
C MET A 80 10.90 2.76 37.42
N SER A 81 10.04 3.36 36.60
CA SER A 81 9.07 2.65 35.77
C SER A 81 8.76 3.41 34.49
N VAL A 82 8.38 2.68 33.47
CA VAL A 82 7.90 3.21 32.17
C VAL A 82 6.62 2.48 31.83
N GLN A 83 5.59 3.23 31.47
CA GLN A 83 4.31 2.70 31.02
C GLN A 83 3.93 3.39 29.71
N PHE A 84 3.43 2.64 28.74
CA PHE A 84 2.90 3.17 27.50
C PHE A 84 1.38 3.30 27.57
N SER A 85 0.85 4.37 26.96
CA SER A 85 -0.57 4.54 26.74
C SER A 85 -0.81 5.28 25.43
N ASN A 86 -1.76 4.79 24.64
CA ASN A 86 -2.33 5.48 23.48
C ASN A 86 -3.81 5.87 23.71
N ALA A 87 -4.34 5.61 24.90
CA ALA A 87 -5.69 5.98 25.28
C ALA A 87 -5.79 7.46 25.63
N TYR A 88 -6.97 8.04 25.38
CA TYR A 88 -7.31 9.34 25.92
C TYR A 88 -7.40 9.22 27.46
N LEU A 89 -6.54 9.94 28.12
CA LEU A 89 -6.56 10.08 29.58
C LEU A 89 -6.84 11.56 29.87
N GLU A 90 -8.05 11.84 30.39
CA GLU A 90 -8.49 13.22 30.67
C GLU A 90 -7.50 13.99 31.57
N GLU A 91 -6.83 13.27 32.48
CA GLU A 91 -5.79 13.78 33.39
C GLU A 91 -4.52 14.25 32.64
N TYR A 92 -4.27 13.75 31.42
CA TYR A 92 -3.08 13.99 30.63
C TYR A 92 -3.36 14.70 29.30
N ASP A 93 -4.58 15.28 29.12
CA ASP A 93 -4.91 15.99 27.87
C ASP A 93 -4.51 17.47 27.91
N ASN A 94 -3.42 17.76 27.18
CA ASN A 94 -3.00 19.14 26.93
C ASN A 94 -3.69 19.79 25.70
N LYS A 95 -4.45 19.02 24.91
CA LYS A 95 -5.10 19.51 23.66
C LYS A 95 -6.28 20.42 23.94
N ALA A 96 -6.94 20.29 25.12
CA ALA A 96 -8.11 21.10 25.50
C ALA A 96 -7.79 22.59 25.70
N ASN A 97 -6.54 22.99 25.75
CA ASN A 97 -6.12 24.34 26.10
C ASN A 97 -5.54 25.19 24.96
N SER A 98 -5.73 24.82 23.69
CA SER A 98 -5.38 25.73 22.61
C SER A 98 -6.41 26.87 22.51
N PRO A 99 -6.05 28.14 22.79
CA PRO A 99 -6.99 29.27 22.75
C PRO A 99 -7.66 29.44 21.38
N LEU A 100 -6.94 29.08 20.32
CA LEU A 100 -7.43 29.14 18.92
C LEU A 100 -8.49 28.09 18.64
N LEU A 101 -8.31 26.84 19.09
CA LEU A 101 -9.31 25.76 18.92
C LEU A 101 -10.59 26.08 19.69
N LYS A 102 -10.47 26.60 20.91
CA LYS A 102 -11.62 27.02 21.73
C LYS A 102 -12.41 28.11 21.02
N THR A 103 -11.74 29.14 20.49
CA THR A 103 -12.41 30.25 19.76
C THR A 103 -13.16 29.74 18.51
N VAL A 104 -12.61 28.77 17.79
CA VAL A 104 -13.28 28.18 16.61
C VAL A 104 -14.48 27.32 17.03
N GLN A 105 -14.34 26.51 18.10
CA GLN A 105 -15.45 25.71 18.65
C GLN A 105 -16.58 26.58 19.18
N ASP A 106 -16.27 27.66 19.92
CA ASP A 106 -17.25 28.62 20.42
C ASP A 106 -18.00 29.29 19.25
N SER A 107 -17.27 29.68 18.19
CA SER A 107 -17.86 30.26 16.98
C SER A 107 -18.79 29.28 16.27
N LEU A 108 -18.40 28.02 16.19
CA LEU A 108 -19.18 26.96 15.55
C LEU A 108 -20.45 26.65 16.33
N THR A 109 -20.39 26.64 17.66
CA THR A 109 -21.53 26.50 18.56
C THR A 109 -22.51 27.65 18.38
N LEU A 110 -22.02 28.89 18.30
CA LEU A 110 -22.82 30.07 18.06
C LEU A 110 -23.57 30.02 16.72
N LEU A 111 -22.84 29.68 15.62
CA LEU A 111 -23.45 29.58 14.29
C LEU A 111 -24.51 28.47 14.21
N LYS A 112 -24.26 27.31 14.81
CA LYS A 112 -25.25 26.22 14.89
C LYS A 112 -26.52 26.64 15.66
N SER A 113 -26.35 27.42 16.75
CA SER A 113 -27.46 27.97 17.48
C SER A 113 -28.27 28.99 16.65
N GLN A 114 -27.59 29.82 15.85
CA GLN A 114 -28.26 30.75 14.93
C GLN A 114 -29.01 30.00 13.83
N LEU A 115 -28.44 28.96 13.26
CA LEU A 115 -29.08 28.11 12.25
C LEU A 115 -30.38 27.50 12.79
N ALA A 116 -30.32 26.86 13.96
CA ALA A 116 -31.50 26.28 14.61
C ALA A 116 -32.62 27.31 14.86
N LYS A 117 -32.24 28.55 15.15
CA LYS A 117 -33.23 29.64 15.31
C LYS A 117 -33.91 29.99 13.98
N ILE A 118 -33.16 30.07 12.89
CA ILE A 118 -33.72 30.36 11.55
C ILE A 118 -34.59 29.20 11.07
N GLU A 119 -34.19 27.96 11.27
CA GLU A 119 -34.99 26.76 10.96
C GLU A 119 -36.32 26.75 11.70
N ASN A 120 -36.34 27.13 12.98
CA ASN A 120 -37.57 27.26 13.77
C ASN A 120 -38.50 28.35 13.24
N LEU A 121 -37.96 29.51 12.82
CA LEU A 121 -38.74 30.60 12.22
C LEU A 121 -39.32 30.19 10.87
N SER A 122 -38.51 29.56 10.01
CA SER A 122 -38.90 29.00 8.71
C SER A 122 -40.03 27.98 8.87
N SER A 123 -39.89 27.04 9.81
CA SER A 123 -40.95 26.06 10.13
C SER A 123 -42.25 26.71 10.63
N SER A 124 -42.14 27.79 11.38
CA SER A 124 -43.33 28.52 11.88
C SER A 124 -44.09 29.21 10.75
N ASP A 125 -43.38 29.88 9.83
CA ASP A 125 -43.96 30.51 8.66
C ASP A 125 -44.58 29.48 7.70
N GLN A 126 -43.94 28.33 7.52
CA GLN A 126 -44.47 27.25 6.71
C GLN A 126 -45.76 26.68 7.28
N LYS A 127 -45.86 26.49 8.60
CA LYS A 127 -47.11 26.09 9.28
C LYS A 127 -48.18 27.14 9.18
N ALA A 128 -47.81 28.43 9.21
CA ALA A 128 -48.78 29.53 9.03
C ALA A 128 -49.36 29.53 7.60
N ILE A 129 -48.54 29.25 6.57
CA ILE A 129 -49.02 29.09 5.19
C ILE A 129 -49.96 27.88 5.09
N GLU A 130 -49.59 26.73 5.67
CA GLU A 130 -50.47 25.55 5.68
C GLU A 130 -51.81 25.82 6.35
N LEU A 131 -51.80 26.59 7.43
CA LEU A 131 -53.04 27.00 8.12
C LEU A 131 -53.90 27.91 7.24
N LEU A 132 -53.28 28.88 6.56
CA LEU A 132 -53.97 29.75 5.60
C LEU A 132 -54.58 28.95 4.45
N ASP A 133 -53.80 28.01 3.88
CA ASP A 133 -54.24 27.18 2.75
C ASP A 133 -55.35 26.20 3.13
N LYS A 134 -55.36 25.63 4.34
CA LYS A 134 -56.41 24.75 4.85
C LYS A 134 -57.73 25.50 5.10
N ASN A 135 -57.66 26.79 5.40
CA ASN A 135 -58.85 27.61 5.67
C ASN A 135 -59.45 28.32 4.44
N GLN A 136 -59.06 27.91 3.22
CA GLN A 136 -59.61 28.43 1.96
C GLN A 136 -61.03 27.95 1.66
N GLN A 137 -61.55 26.90 2.32
CA GLN A 137 -62.88 26.40 2.10
C GLN A 137 -63.88 27.25 2.85
N ILE A 138 -64.61 28.14 2.11
CA ILE A 138 -65.73 28.89 2.63
C ILE A 138 -66.88 27.93 2.71
N SER A 139 -67.38 27.68 3.92
CA SER A 139 -68.55 26.84 4.14
C SER A 139 -69.80 27.55 3.53
N ASN A 140 -70.55 26.79 2.70
CA ASN A 140 -71.80 27.28 2.01
C ASN A 140 -72.87 27.80 2.94
N SER A 141 -72.64 27.85 4.23
CA SER A 141 -73.60 28.28 5.25
C SER A 141 -73.50 29.76 5.64
N GLN A 142 -72.60 30.54 5.07
CA GLN A 142 -72.48 31.99 5.35
C GLN A 142 -72.72 32.81 4.08
N ASN A 143 -73.67 33.72 4.11
CA ASN A 143 -73.91 34.68 3.03
C ASN A 143 -72.85 35.80 3.09
N PHE A 144 -71.69 35.55 2.43
CA PHE A 144 -70.68 36.59 2.24
C PHE A 144 -71.13 37.58 1.16
N SER A 145 -71.04 38.86 1.45
CA SER A 145 -71.15 39.89 0.41
C SER A 145 -69.92 39.86 -0.48
N VAL A 146 -70.04 40.24 -1.74
CA VAL A 146 -68.93 40.30 -2.69
C VAL A 146 -67.75 41.14 -2.14
N THR A 147 -68.05 42.18 -1.39
CA THR A 147 -67.05 43.06 -0.76
C THR A 147 -66.31 42.39 0.38
N GLU A 148 -66.91 41.51 1.18
CA GLU A 148 -66.26 40.74 2.23
C GLU A 148 -65.36 39.62 1.65
N LEU A 149 -65.87 39.00 0.60
CA LEU A 149 -65.11 38.00 -0.13
C LEU A 149 -63.79 38.61 -0.75
N SER A 150 -63.93 39.79 -1.39
CA SER A 150 -62.76 40.51 -1.94
C SER A 150 -61.74 40.84 -0.86
N LYS A 151 -62.17 41.35 0.30
CA LYS A 151 -61.30 41.65 1.44
C LYS A 151 -60.56 40.38 1.96
N LEU A 152 -61.28 39.28 2.03
CA LEU A 152 -60.66 37.99 2.45
C LEU A 152 -59.58 37.50 1.46
N VAL A 153 -59.88 37.60 0.16
CA VAL A 153 -58.95 37.26 -0.88
C VAL A 153 -57.73 38.17 -0.85
N ASP A 154 -57.88 39.46 -0.68
CA ASP A 154 -56.82 40.44 -0.57
C ASP A 154 -55.96 40.18 0.68
N TYR A 155 -56.57 39.88 1.82
CA TYR A 155 -55.86 39.49 3.05
C TYR A 155 -55.03 38.21 2.86
N TYR A 156 -55.66 37.17 2.29
CA TYR A 156 -55.00 35.90 2.03
C TYR A 156 -53.78 36.11 1.10
N LYS A 157 -53.97 36.81 -0.03
CA LYS A 157 -52.91 37.08 -0.98
C LYS A 157 -51.76 37.85 -0.32
N THR A 158 -52.08 38.90 0.45
CA THR A 158 -51.06 39.72 1.12
C THR A 158 -50.27 38.89 2.12
N LYS A 159 -50.98 38.17 3.03
CA LYS A 159 -50.32 37.40 4.08
C LYS A 159 -49.49 36.23 3.52
N ARG A 160 -50.00 35.54 2.50
CA ARG A 160 -49.25 34.45 1.85
C ARG A 160 -48.02 34.98 1.15
N THR A 161 -48.09 36.15 0.52
CA THR A 161 -46.92 36.78 -0.12
C THR A 161 -45.88 37.22 0.93
N GLU A 162 -46.33 37.83 2.06
CA GLU A 162 -45.42 38.19 3.16
C GLU A 162 -44.67 36.96 3.70
N LEU A 163 -45.39 35.86 3.99
CA LEU A 163 -44.81 34.64 4.52
C LEU A 163 -43.85 33.95 3.53
N ASN A 164 -44.20 33.92 2.23
CA ASN A 164 -43.30 33.38 1.21
C ASN A 164 -42.01 34.21 1.09
N ASN A 165 -42.11 35.55 1.10
CA ASN A 165 -40.93 36.42 1.08
C ASN A 165 -40.07 36.22 2.34
N SER A 166 -40.68 35.97 3.49
CA SER A 166 -39.98 35.63 4.73
C SER A 166 -39.26 34.30 4.62
N LEU A 167 -39.90 33.25 4.07
CA LEU A 167 -39.29 31.95 3.80
C LEU A 167 -38.10 32.05 2.86
N ASP A 168 -38.23 32.79 1.76
CA ASP A 168 -37.11 33.03 0.82
C ASP A 168 -35.94 33.74 1.51
N ALA A 169 -36.22 34.66 2.43
CA ALA A 169 -35.17 35.30 3.22
C ALA A 169 -34.51 34.33 4.20
N PHE A 170 -35.27 33.43 4.85
CA PHE A 170 -34.74 32.42 5.74
C PHE A 170 -33.87 31.39 4.99
N ILE A 171 -34.30 30.90 3.82
CA ILE A 171 -33.51 29.99 2.98
C ILE A 171 -32.15 30.60 2.64
N LYS A 172 -32.09 31.87 2.27
CA LYS A 172 -30.82 32.57 2.01
C LYS A 172 -29.94 32.65 3.26
N GLN A 173 -30.54 32.92 4.44
CA GLN A 173 -29.79 32.97 5.70
C GLN A 173 -29.27 31.59 6.10
N GLU A 174 -30.06 30.52 5.91
CA GLU A 174 -29.63 29.12 6.14
C GLU A 174 -28.45 28.76 5.26
N ASP A 175 -28.50 29.08 3.96
CA ASP A 175 -27.40 28.86 3.02
C ASP A 175 -26.11 29.58 3.44
N GLU A 176 -26.21 30.84 3.87
CA GLU A 176 -25.06 31.60 4.35
C GLU A 176 -24.46 31.02 5.63
N LEU A 177 -25.33 30.62 6.58
CA LEU A 177 -24.90 30.01 7.84
C LEU A 177 -24.25 28.66 7.59
N ASN A 178 -24.84 27.80 6.74
CA ASN A 178 -24.29 26.50 6.36
C ASN A 178 -22.93 26.65 5.68
N LYS A 179 -22.72 27.62 4.78
CA LYS A 179 -21.44 27.92 4.20
C LYS A 179 -20.38 28.32 5.24
N LYS A 180 -20.78 29.15 6.23
CA LYS A 180 -19.87 29.55 7.32
C LYS A 180 -19.53 28.38 8.22
N ILE A 181 -20.49 27.54 8.58
CA ILE A 181 -20.31 26.32 9.39
C ILE A 181 -19.37 25.36 8.66
N SER A 182 -19.64 25.05 7.40
CA SER A 182 -18.79 24.15 6.59
C SER A 182 -17.36 24.68 6.46
N ASN A 183 -17.17 26.00 6.30
CA ASN A 183 -15.84 26.60 6.27
C ASN A 183 -15.12 26.46 7.61
N LEU A 184 -15.81 26.67 8.74
CA LEU A 184 -15.20 26.49 10.06
C LEU A 184 -14.93 25.02 10.38
N GLU A 185 -15.81 24.10 10.00
CA GLU A 185 -15.60 22.66 10.14
C GLU A 185 -14.42 22.19 9.29
N SER A 186 -14.30 22.68 8.05
CA SER A 186 -13.15 22.43 7.18
C SER A 186 -11.85 23.01 7.77
N ARG A 187 -11.91 24.20 8.38
CA ARG A 187 -10.77 24.78 9.09
C ARG A 187 -10.43 24.03 10.36
N LEU A 188 -11.41 23.49 11.07
CA LEU A 188 -11.19 22.66 12.25
C LEU A 188 -10.52 21.35 11.86
N SER A 189 -11.00 20.68 10.82
CA SER A 189 -10.38 19.46 10.28
C SER A 189 -8.99 19.75 9.69
N PHE A 190 -8.80 20.87 8.97
CA PHE A 190 -7.51 21.29 8.45
C PHE A 190 -6.53 21.70 9.56
N ASN A 191 -6.98 22.41 10.59
CA ASN A 191 -6.15 22.75 11.75
C ASN A 191 -5.90 21.54 12.66
N GLN A 192 -6.80 20.56 12.72
CA GLN A 192 -6.50 19.26 13.34
C GLN A 192 -5.47 18.45 12.55
N THR A 193 -5.36 18.65 11.24
CA THR A 193 -4.33 18.07 10.39
C THR A 193 -3.05 18.93 10.28
N THR A 194 -3.13 20.25 10.58
CA THR A 194 -1.99 21.20 10.47
C THR A 194 -1.40 21.60 11.83
N VAL A 195 -2.14 21.47 12.93
CA VAL A 195 -1.53 21.36 14.25
C VAL A 195 -0.86 20.00 14.25
N GLU A 196 0.47 20.01 13.97
CA GLU A 196 1.40 18.89 13.94
C GLU A 196 0.69 17.60 14.33
N ASN A 197 0.58 16.63 13.42
CA ASN A 197 0.02 15.31 13.72
C ASN A 197 0.76 14.79 14.95
N GLN A 198 0.29 15.22 16.12
CA GLN A 198 0.79 14.69 17.37
C GLN A 198 0.13 13.35 17.54
N SER A 199 0.95 12.34 17.55
CA SER A 199 0.60 10.99 17.92
C SER A 199 -0.18 10.99 19.24
N ASP A 200 -1.14 10.09 19.37
CA ASP A 200 -1.85 9.84 20.63
C ASP A 200 -0.99 9.05 21.63
N GLY A 201 0.14 8.50 21.19
CA GLY A 201 1.09 7.74 22.00
C GLY A 201 1.76 8.59 23.07
N LYS A 202 1.81 8.06 24.30
CA LYS A 202 2.41 8.68 25.49
C LYS A 202 3.22 7.65 26.27
N LEU A 203 4.36 8.11 26.83
CA LEU A 203 5.10 7.35 27.84
C LEU A 203 4.95 8.04 29.18
N ILE A 204 4.45 7.32 30.16
CA ILE A 204 4.34 7.74 31.56
C ILE A 204 5.56 7.17 32.27
N VAL A 205 6.44 8.03 32.73
CA VAL A 205 7.75 7.67 33.26
C VAL A 205 7.88 8.16 34.69
N ASN A 206 8.03 7.25 35.64
CA ASN A 206 8.35 7.59 37.02
C ASN A 206 9.86 7.63 37.19
N ILE A 207 10.35 8.76 37.67
CA ILE A 207 11.78 9.00 37.90
C ILE A 207 12.03 9.47 39.31
N THR A 208 13.28 9.31 39.76
CA THR A 208 13.79 10.03 40.92
C THR A 208 15.05 10.80 40.55
N SER A 209 15.16 12.02 41.03
CA SER A 209 16.33 12.89 40.79
C SER A 209 16.90 13.45 42.09
N SER A 210 18.22 13.45 42.20
CA SER A 210 18.90 14.04 43.34
C SER A 210 18.90 15.58 43.35
N GLN A 211 18.64 16.20 42.19
CA GLN A 211 18.66 17.65 41.99
C GLN A 211 17.52 18.10 41.07
N ALA A 212 16.95 19.27 41.31
CA ALA A 212 16.01 19.89 40.41
C ALA A 212 16.73 20.49 39.20
N GLY A 213 16.10 20.43 38.04
CA GLY A 213 16.66 21.03 36.82
C GLY A 213 16.04 20.51 35.51
N ASN A 214 16.55 21.04 34.41
CA ASN A 214 16.22 20.54 33.06
C ASN A 214 17.06 19.31 32.75
N ILE A 215 16.41 18.18 32.48
CA ILE A 215 17.09 16.94 32.13
C ILE A 215 16.83 16.60 30.67
N PRO A 216 17.87 16.27 29.90
CA PRO A 216 17.71 15.69 28.58
C PRO A 216 17.29 14.21 28.71
N LEU A 217 16.35 13.81 27.86
CA LEU A 217 15.83 12.44 27.74
C LEU A 217 16.11 11.96 26.31
N GLU A 218 16.72 10.79 26.18
CA GLU A 218 16.80 10.07 24.90
C GLU A 218 15.92 8.84 25.01
N ILE A 219 14.92 8.74 24.12
CA ILE A 219 13.92 7.68 24.12
C ILE A 219 14.12 6.86 22.85
N ILE A 220 14.27 5.53 22.99
CA ILE A 220 14.44 4.59 21.89
C ILE A 220 13.43 3.47 22.07
N TYR A 221 12.74 3.09 21.00
CA TYR A 221 11.81 1.97 21.00
C TYR A 221 11.58 1.41 19.59
N LEU A 222 11.05 0.19 19.50
CA LEU A 222 10.59 -0.41 18.26
C LEU A 222 9.08 -0.20 18.07
N THR A 223 8.69 -0.01 16.81
CA THR A 223 7.29 -0.01 16.38
C THR A 223 7.12 -0.91 15.17
N SER A 224 6.02 -1.68 15.12
CA SER A 224 5.68 -2.53 13.97
C SER A 224 4.89 -1.79 12.89
N THR A 225 4.57 -0.50 13.10
CA THR A 225 3.75 0.30 12.19
C THR A 225 4.56 0.99 11.09
N ALA A 226 5.84 0.70 11.00
CA ALA A 226 6.71 1.15 9.91
C ALA A 226 7.63 0.01 9.46
N ASN A 227 7.86 -0.08 8.16
CA ASN A 227 8.72 -1.07 7.53
C ASN A 227 9.21 -0.58 6.17
N TRP A 228 10.14 -1.32 5.56
CA TRP A 228 10.57 -1.05 4.21
C TRP A 228 10.78 -2.34 3.42
N LYS A 229 10.76 -2.23 2.11
CA LYS A 229 11.15 -3.29 1.18
C LYS A 229 11.99 -2.70 0.04
N PRO A 230 12.94 -3.47 -0.51
CA PRO A 230 13.70 -3.04 -1.67
C PRO A 230 12.81 -2.97 -2.91
N SER A 231 13.23 -2.16 -3.88
CA SER A 231 12.73 -2.15 -5.24
C SER A 231 13.83 -1.66 -6.17
N TYR A 232 13.74 -2.02 -7.44
CA TYR A 232 14.78 -1.69 -8.41
C TYR A 232 14.19 -1.09 -9.67
N ASP A 233 14.95 -0.16 -10.28
CA ASP A 233 14.77 0.19 -11.68
C ASP A 233 16.01 -0.30 -12.44
N LEU A 234 15.80 -1.12 -13.46
CA LEU A 234 16.84 -1.64 -14.35
C LEU A 234 16.76 -0.87 -15.66
N ARG A 235 17.77 -0.06 -15.93
CA ARG A 235 17.89 0.69 -17.18
C ARG A 235 18.94 0.09 -18.06
N ILE A 236 18.59 -0.12 -19.32
CA ILE A 236 19.47 -0.64 -20.36
C ILE A 236 19.31 0.25 -21.58
N ASP A 237 20.34 0.99 -21.93
CA ASP A 237 20.31 1.91 -23.08
C ASP A 237 20.44 1.15 -24.39
N LYS A 238 21.29 0.13 -24.44
CA LYS A 238 21.50 -0.73 -25.62
C LYS A 238 21.85 -2.16 -25.20
N ILE A 239 21.54 -3.11 -26.07
CA ILE A 239 22.04 -4.49 -25.93
C ILE A 239 23.56 -4.46 -25.89
N ASN A 240 24.17 -5.14 -24.93
CA ASN A 240 25.58 -5.20 -24.56
C ASN A 240 26.10 -4.04 -23.67
N ASP A 241 25.30 -3.07 -23.33
CA ASP A 241 25.66 -2.10 -22.30
C ASP A 241 25.47 -2.71 -20.90
N PRO A 242 26.21 -2.25 -19.89
CA PRO A 242 25.95 -2.65 -18.51
C PRO A 242 24.54 -2.23 -18.06
N ILE A 243 23.90 -3.05 -17.25
CA ILE A 243 22.63 -2.69 -16.63
C ILE A 243 22.89 -1.60 -15.59
N GLN A 244 22.22 -0.47 -15.71
CA GLN A 244 22.17 0.54 -14.67
C GLN A 244 21.04 0.16 -13.71
N MET A 245 21.41 -0.35 -12.53
CA MET A 245 20.46 -0.70 -11.48
C MET A 245 20.34 0.43 -10.48
N LEU A 246 19.19 1.05 -10.42
CA LEU A 246 18.86 2.01 -9.39
C LEU A 246 18.22 1.28 -8.21
N TYR A 247 18.93 1.20 -7.11
CA TYR A 247 18.47 0.60 -5.86
C TYR A 247 17.56 1.59 -5.13
N LYS A 248 16.31 1.21 -4.88
CA LYS A 248 15.31 2.02 -4.19
C LYS A 248 14.77 1.29 -2.97
N ALA A 249 14.28 2.05 -2.01
CA ALA A 249 13.51 1.55 -0.88
C ALA A 249 12.08 2.07 -0.93
N GLN A 250 11.14 1.19 -0.72
CA GLN A 250 9.75 1.55 -0.49
C GLN A 250 9.51 1.54 1.02
N VAL A 251 9.45 2.72 1.63
CA VAL A 251 9.23 2.89 3.06
C VAL A 251 7.76 3.20 3.31
N ILE A 252 7.14 2.47 4.23
CA ILE A 252 5.77 2.70 4.69
C ILE A 252 5.84 2.99 6.18
N GLN A 253 5.19 4.09 6.62
CA GLN A 253 5.12 4.39 8.03
C GLN A 253 3.72 4.90 8.41
N ARG A 254 3.21 4.41 9.54
CA ARG A 254 1.93 4.75 10.15
C ARG A 254 2.10 4.83 11.68
N THR A 255 3.13 5.55 12.10
CA THR A 255 3.51 5.61 13.51
C THR A 255 2.70 6.63 14.31
N GLY A 256 1.92 7.50 13.64
CA GLY A 256 1.28 8.67 14.26
C GLY A 256 2.23 9.87 14.35
N VAL A 257 3.54 9.67 14.22
CA VAL A 257 4.57 10.72 14.29
C VAL A 257 5.10 10.99 12.89
N ASP A 258 5.03 12.23 12.42
CA ASP A 258 5.69 12.65 11.19
C ASP A 258 7.22 12.66 11.36
N TRP A 259 7.91 11.98 10.47
CA TRP A 259 9.37 12.01 10.43
C TRP A 259 9.81 13.22 9.60
N LYS A 260 10.06 14.34 10.23
CA LYS A 260 10.47 15.59 9.57
C LYS A 260 11.94 15.87 9.78
N ASN A 261 12.70 15.92 8.69
CA ASN A 261 14.13 16.27 8.72
C ASN A 261 14.96 15.35 9.64
N ILE A 262 14.74 14.04 9.56
CA ILE A 262 15.40 13.06 10.42
C ILE A 262 16.54 12.34 9.70
N LYS A 263 17.46 11.76 10.47
CA LYS A 263 18.42 10.78 9.94
C LYS A 263 17.70 9.45 9.69
N LEU A 264 17.74 8.96 8.45
CA LEU A 264 17.11 7.70 8.04
C LEU A 264 18.18 6.63 7.80
N SER A 265 17.98 5.46 8.38
CA SER A 265 18.77 4.25 8.13
C SER A 265 17.83 3.09 7.80
N LEU A 266 18.15 2.31 6.78
CA LEU A 266 17.37 1.15 6.35
C LEU A 266 18.22 -0.11 6.53
N THR A 267 17.63 -1.19 7.02
CA THR A 267 18.35 -2.46 7.19
C THR A 267 17.52 -3.63 6.68
N SER A 268 18.18 -4.58 6.00
CA SER A 268 17.55 -5.81 5.51
C SER A 268 17.21 -6.81 6.62
N GLY A 269 17.69 -6.58 7.83
CA GLY A 269 17.41 -7.42 8.98
C GLY A 269 15.96 -7.39 9.43
N LEU A 270 15.62 -8.34 10.30
CA LEU A 270 14.35 -8.39 11.03
C LEU A 270 14.59 -7.88 12.44
N ALA A 271 13.77 -6.92 12.87
CA ALA A 271 13.71 -6.55 14.28
C ALA A 271 13.04 -7.69 15.08
N ASN A 272 13.54 -7.97 16.27
CA ASN A 272 13.03 -9.05 17.14
C ASN A 272 13.03 -10.46 16.49
N ALA A 273 13.97 -10.76 15.61
CA ALA A 273 14.14 -12.10 15.08
C ALA A 273 14.46 -13.07 16.23
N ASN A 274 13.85 -14.26 16.19
CA ASN A 274 14.21 -15.31 17.13
C ASN A 274 15.67 -15.72 16.87
N THR A 275 16.55 -15.48 17.85
CA THR A 275 18.00 -15.77 17.74
C THR A 275 18.34 -17.20 18.17
N ILE A 276 17.36 -17.98 18.60
CA ILE A 276 17.58 -19.36 19.03
C ILE A 276 17.57 -20.27 17.80
N ALA A 277 18.67 -20.96 17.57
CA ALA A 277 18.74 -21.95 16.50
C ALA A 277 17.73 -23.09 16.77
N PRO A 278 17.00 -23.54 15.73
CA PRO A 278 16.08 -24.67 15.91
C PRO A 278 16.85 -25.96 16.20
N GLU A 279 16.35 -26.74 17.13
CA GLU A 279 16.88 -28.07 17.44
C GLU A 279 16.04 -29.15 16.77
N LEU A 280 16.70 -30.17 16.21
CA LEU A 280 16.02 -31.32 15.64
C LEU A 280 15.51 -32.23 16.77
N ASN A 281 14.18 -32.33 16.87
CA ASN A 281 13.55 -33.34 17.72
C ASN A 281 13.60 -34.71 17.04
N THR A 282 13.61 -35.81 17.86
CA THR A 282 13.56 -37.17 17.34
C THR A 282 12.30 -37.37 16.49
N TRP A 283 12.46 -37.75 15.23
CA TRP A 283 11.36 -38.06 14.32
C TRP A 283 11.03 -39.55 14.38
N PHE A 284 9.88 -39.91 14.98
CA PHE A 284 9.38 -41.26 14.99
C PHE A 284 8.49 -41.53 13.78
N LEU A 285 8.86 -42.51 12.94
CA LEU A 285 8.04 -42.96 11.82
C LEU A 285 6.99 -43.95 12.35
N ASN A 286 5.72 -43.61 12.16
CA ASN A 286 4.60 -44.51 12.46
C ASN A 286 3.77 -44.75 11.21
N TYR A 287 3.17 -45.95 11.05
CA TYR A 287 2.23 -46.20 9.97
C TYR A 287 0.98 -45.36 10.19
N GLN A 288 0.54 -44.62 9.13
CA GLN A 288 -0.74 -43.94 9.17
C GLN A 288 -1.87 -44.96 9.23
N THR A 289 -2.55 -45.02 10.35
CA THR A 289 -3.87 -45.66 10.45
C THR A 289 -4.86 -44.72 9.76
N TYR A 290 -5.26 -45.06 8.54
CA TYR A 290 -6.38 -44.41 7.86
C TYR A 290 -7.66 -44.78 8.59
N THR A 291 -8.10 -43.98 9.54
CA THR A 291 -9.50 -43.93 9.92
C THR A 291 -10.22 -43.17 8.82
N SER A 292 -10.86 -43.92 7.93
CA SER A 292 -11.77 -43.36 6.93
C SER A 292 -12.94 -42.69 7.65
N LYS A 293 -12.84 -41.40 7.95
CA LYS A 293 -14.01 -40.56 8.14
C LYS A 293 -14.60 -40.32 6.79
N THR A 294 -15.64 -41.07 6.45
CA THR A 294 -16.54 -40.79 5.33
C THR A 294 -17.08 -39.38 5.49
N ILE A 295 -16.55 -38.46 4.75
CA ILE A 295 -17.16 -37.14 4.59
C ILE A 295 -18.26 -37.36 3.55
N GLU A 296 -19.50 -37.53 4.04
CA GLU A 296 -20.68 -37.50 3.19
C GLU A 296 -20.74 -36.19 2.43
N GLY A 297 -21.00 -36.33 1.13
CA GLY A 297 -20.86 -35.32 0.13
C GLY A 297 -21.61 -34.02 0.38
N ARG A 298 -20.92 -32.93 0.17
CA ARG A 298 -21.51 -31.66 -0.29
C ARG A 298 -21.10 -31.43 -1.74
N PRO A 299 -22.08 -31.22 -2.66
CA PRO A 299 -21.77 -30.97 -4.05
C PRO A 299 -21.12 -29.59 -4.22
N ASN A 300 -20.03 -29.54 -4.96
CA ASN A 300 -19.50 -28.42 -5.76
C ASN A 300 -19.96 -27.01 -5.36
N ALA A 301 -19.31 -26.40 -4.39
CA ALA A 301 -19.32 -24.96 -4.25
C ALA A 301 -18.25 -24.38 -5.18
N ASN A 302 -18.66 -23.54 -6.13
CA ASN A 302 -17.76 -22.78 -6.99
C ASN A 302 -16.77 -21.98 -6.15
N PHE A 303 -15.50 -21.92 -6.59
CA PHE A 303 -14.41 -21.16 -5.98
C PHE A 303 -14.80 -19.70 -5.61
N ILE A 304 -15.70 -19.09 -6.40
CA ILE A 304 -16.24 -17.74 -6.17
C ILE A 304 -17.09 -17.66 -4.89
N GLN A 305 -17.77 -18.74 -4.47
CA GLN A 305 -18.55 -18.76 -3.23
C GLN A 305 -17.70 -18.93 -1.96
N THR A 306 -16.49 -19.44 -2.09
CA THR A 306 -15.54 -19.53 -0.97
C THR A 306 -14.89 -18.18 -0.64
N LEU A 307 -14.91 -17.20 -1.55
CA LEU A 307 -14.40 -15.84 -1.32
C LEU A 307 -15.39 -14.92 -0.58
N GLN A 308 -16.66 -15.30 -0.52
CA GLN A 308 -17.69 -14.58 0.24
C GLN A 308 -17.41 -14.78 1.74
N ASN A 309 -17.04 -13.71 2.44
CA ASN A 309 -16.66 -13.64 3.86
C ASN A 309 -15.15 -13.82 4.19
N GLN A 310 -14.26 -14.04 3.23
CA GLN A 310 -12.81 -14.10 3.51
C GLN A 310 -12.06 -12.81 3.14
N VAL A 311 -12.67 -11.92 2.34
CA VAL A 311 -12.04 -10.64 1.96
C VAL A 311 -12.94 -9.48 2.40
N PRO A 312 -12.53 -8.62 3.33
CA PRO A 312 -13.33 -7.46 3.76
C PRO A 312 -13.54 -6.49 2.59
N GLY A 313 -14.82 -6.14 2.30
CA GLY A 313 -15.18 -5.14 1.28
C GLY A 313 -15.57 -5.71 -0.10
N VAL A 314 -15.64 -7.02 -0.27
CA VAL A 314 -16.14 -7.67 -1.50
C VAL A 314 -17.58 -8.13 -1.27
N GLU A 315 -18.53 -7.58 -2.05
CA GLU A 315 -19.93 -8.00 -2.09
C GLU A 315 -20.22 -8.62 -3.45
N ILE A 316 -20.60 -9.91 -3.45
CA ILE A 316 -20.98 -10.64 -4.67
C ILE A 316 -22.49 -10.67 -4.73
N SER A 317 -23.07 -9.95 -5.68
CA SER A 317 -24.52 -9.95 -5.93
C SER A 317 -24.90 -11.21 -6.71
N THR A 318 -25.47 -12.20 -6.02
CA THR A 318 -26.11 -13.35 -6.68
C THR A 318 -27.50 -12.93 -7.13
N GLY A 319 -27.63 -12.59 -8.41
CA GLY A 319 -28.93 -12.48 -9.06
C GLY A 319 -29.62 -13.84 -9.08
N ALA A 320 -30.78 -13.92 -8.46
CA ALA A 320 -31.57 -15.13 -8.37
C ALA A 320 -31.98 -15.65 -9.76
N GLY A 321 -31.60 -16.88 -10.07
CA GLY A 321 -32.33 -17.78 -10.94
C GLY A 321 -32.03 -17.76 -12.44
N GLN A 322 -30.83 -18.23 -12.85
CA GLN A 322 -30.69 -19.05 -14.05
C GLN A 322 -29.39 -19.87 -14.01
N PRO A 323 -29.40 -21.19 -14.29
CA PRO A 323 -28.18 -22.00 -14.38
C PRO A 323 -27.45 -21.67 -15.68
N GLY A 324 -26.20 -21.20 -15.62
CA GLY A 324 -25.32 -21.03 -16.76
C GLY A 324 -24.69 -19.66 -17.00
N ALA A 325 -24.93 -18.64 -16.16
CA ALA A 325 -24.30 -17.33 -16.34
C ALA A 325 -22.97 -17.22 -15.55
N SER A 326 -21.85 -17.28 -16.28
CA SER A 326 -20.49 -17.24 -15.76
C SER A 326 -19.91 -15.82 -15.60
N ASN A 327 -20.72 -14.75 -15.60
CA ASN A 327 -20.25 -13.37 -15.50
C ASN A 327 -21.06 -12.58 -14.46
N ALA A 328 -20.77 -12.77 -13.19
CA ALA A 328 -21.23 -11.86 -12.15
C ALA A 328 -20.22 -10.71 -11.98
N PRO A 329 -20.64 -9.43 -12.12
CA PRO A 329 -19.73 -8.31 -11.90
C PRO A 329 -19.38 -8.20 -10.42
N VAL A 330 -18.08 -8.14 -10.14
CA VAL A 330 -17.53 -7.84 -8.81
C VAL A 330 -17.61 -6.32 -8.61
N VAL A 331 -18.42 -5.85 -7.65
CA VAL A 331 -18.53 -4.43 -7.31
C VAL A 331 -17.71 -4.16 -6.04
N LEU A 332 -16.74 -3.27 -6.15
CA LEU A 332 -16.01 -2.74 -5.00
C LEU A 332 -16.81 -1.58 -4.39
N ARG A 333 -17.17 -1.68 -3.11
CA ARG A 333 -17.81 -0.57 -2.38
C ARG A 333 -16.81 0.59 -2.26
N GLY A 334 -17.23 1.80 -2.68
CA GLY A 334 -16.49 3.05 -2.51
C GLY A 334 -16.42 3.98 -3.72
N ALA A 335 -16.97 3.59 -4.87
CA ALA A 335 -17.08 4.49 -6.02
C ALA A 335 -18.39 5.28 -5.94
N GLY A 336 -18.38 6.39 -5.18
CA GLY A 336 -19.42 7.42 -5.28
C GLY A 336 -19.46 7.96 -6.71
N SER A 337 -20.66 8.14 -7.26
CA SER A 337 -20.90 8.69 -8.59
C SER A 337 -20.17 10.02 -8.77
N ILE A 338 -19.11 10.01 -9.59
CA ILE A 338 -18.45 11.25 -10.02
C ILE A 338 -19.33 11.84 -11.13
N PRO A 339 -19.77 13.12 -11.05
CA PRO A 339 -20.39 13.80 -12.17
C PRO A 339 -19.44 13.81 -13.36
N LYS A 340 -19.96 13.60 -14.56
CA LYS A 340 -19.19 13.40 -15.81
C LYS A 340 -18.32 14.59 -16.27
N ASP A 341 -18.39 15.73 -15.59
CA ASP A 341 -17.80 17.01 -16.05
C ASP A 341 -16.75 17.62 -15.12
N VAL A 342 -16.17 16.84 -14.19
CA VAL A 342 -15.19 17.39 -13.25
C VAL A 342 -13.84 16.71 -13.43
N GLU A 343 -12.84 17.46 -13.91
CA GLU A 343 -11.48 16.97 -14.11
C GLU A 343 -10.76 16.70 -12.77
N PRO A 344 -9.98 15.62 -12.65
CA PRO A 344 -9.10 15.37 -11.50
C PRO A 344 -7.94 16.37 -11.48
N LEU A 345 -7.29 16.50 -10.33
CA LEU A 345 -6.04 17.24 -10.21
C LEU A 345 -4.89 16.40 -10.76
N TYR A 346 -4.09 16.97 -11.65
CA TYR A 346 -2.85 16.35 -12.12
C TYR A 346 -1.68 16.88 -11.30
N VAL A 347 -0.84 15.97 -10.81
CA VAL A 347 0.39 16.30 -10.09
C VAL A 347 1.54 15.61 -10.83
N VAL A 348 2.38 16.38 -11.48
CA VAL A 348 3.51 15.88 -12.27
C VAL A 348 4.81 16.23 -11.55
N ASP A 349 5.62 15.21 -11.22
CA ASP A 349 6.88 15.35 -10.47
C ASP A 349 6.72 16.18 -9.18
N GLY A 350 5.58 16.00 -8.50
CA GLY A 350 5.26 16.72 -7.28
C GLY A 350 4.65 18.12 -7.48
N VAL A 351 4.53 18.61 -8.71
CA VAL A 351 3.98 19.94 -9.03
C VAL A 351 2.53 19.81 -9.50
N PRO A 352 1.55 20.44 -8.81
CA PRO A 352 0.15 20.45 -9.24
C PRO A 352 -0.03 21.28 -10.53
N MET A 353 -0.69 20.70 -11.54
CA MET A 353 -1.01 21.39 -12.80
C MET A 353 -2.43 21.12 -13.27
N ASN A 354 -2.91 21.90 -14.24
CA ASN A 354 -4.23 21.71 -14.84
C ASN A 354 -4.18 20.70 -16.00
N GLY A 355 -5.35 20.18 -16.42
CA GLY A 355 -5.46 19.18 -17.47
C GLY A 355 -4.90 19.64 -18.83
N ASP A 356 -4.96 20.94 -19.14
CA ASP A 356 -4.43 21.47 -20.42
C ASP A 356 -2.89 21.48 -20.44
N SER A 357 -2.25 21.70 -19.29
CA SER A 357 -0.79 21.58 -19.15
C SER A 357 -0.36 20.12 -19.16
N PHE A 358 -1.13 19.24 -18.55
CA PHE A 358 -0.88 17.80 -18.54
C PHE A 358 -0.94 17.19 -19.96
N LYS A 359 -1.91 17.58 -20.78
CA LYS A 359 -2.06 17.12 -22.18
C LYS A 359 -0.86 17.47 -23.08
N LYS A 360 0.00 18.42 -22.66
CA LYS A 360 1.20 18.82 -23.41
C LYS A 360 2.43 17.99 -23.06
N ILE A 361 2.36 17.16 -22.03
CA ILE A 361 3.45 16.27 -21.66
C ILE A 361 3.51 15.15 -22.68
N ASN A 362 4.71 14.87 -23.18
CA ASN A 362 4.93 13.75 -24.07
C ASN A 362 4.63 12.43 -23.34
N PRO A 363 3.68 11.61 -23.79
CA PRO A 363 3.37 10.32 -23.15
C PRO A 363 4.60 9.41 -22.99
N GLU A 364 5.60 9.54 -23.83
CA GLU A 364 6.86 8.78 -23.80
C GLU A 364 7.78 9.20 -22.63
N GLU A 365 7.53 10.36 -22.04
CA GLU A 365 8.27 10.84 -20.86
C GLU A 365 7.64 10.39 -19.53
N ILE A 366 6.45 9.80 -19.58
CA ILE A 366 5.73 9.37 -18.37
C ILE A 366 6.20 7.98 -17.94
N ILE A 367 6.74 7.88 -16.73
CA ILE A 367 7.25 6.63 -16.16
C ILE A 367 6.20 5.93 -15.29
N ASN A 368 5.45 6.68 -14.50
CA ASN A 368 4.44 6.13 -13.61
C ASN A 368 3.22 7.05 -13.51
N ILE A 369 2.05 6.42 -13.37
CA ILE A 369 0.78 7.11 -13.13
C ILE A 369 0.08 6.43 -11.96
N ASP A 370 -0.09 7.15 -10.85
CA ASP A 370 -0.86 6.73 -9.69
C ASP A 370 -2.17 7.51 -9.60
N VAL A 371 -3.29 6.81 -9.49
CA VAL A 371 -4.62 7.43 -9.38
C VAL A 371 -5.14 7.33 -7.95
N LEU A 372 -5.18 8.48 -7.27
CA LEU A 372 -5.67 8.60 -5.90
C LEU A 372 -7.16 8.98 -5.94
N ARG A 373 -8.04 8.13 -5.41
CA ARG A 373 -9.50 8.30 -5.46
C ARG A 373 -10.16 8.44 -4.09
N ASP A 374 -9.52 7.95 -3.04
CA ASP A 374 -10.05 7.99 -1.68
C ASP A 374 -9.77 9.35 -1.02
N ALA A 375 -10.71 9.81 -0.21
CA ALA A 375 -10.61 11.11 0.47
C ALA A 375 -9.35 11.23 1.36
N GLY A 376 -8.87 10.12 1.93
CA GLY A 376 -7.63 10.09 2.71
C GLY A 376 -6.40 10.37 1.86
N SER A 377 -6.31 9.80 0.66
CA SER A 377 -5.16 9.96 -0.23
C SER A 377 -5.14 11.29 -0.98
N THR A 378 -6.30 11.93 -1.18
CA THR A 378 -6.41 13.22 -1.86
C THR A 378 -6.32 14.42 -0.93
N SER A 379 -6.44 14.20 0.40
CA SER A 379 -6.46 15.27 1.42
C SER A 379 -5.22 16.18 1.42
N ILE A 380 -4.05 15.65 1.05
CA ILE A 380 -2.79 16.42 0.97
C ILE A 380 -2.82 17.49 -0.13
N TYR A 381 -3.74 17.37 -1.09
CA TYR A 381 -3.90 18.33 -2.20
C TYR A 381 -5.06 19.32 -1.95
N GLY A 382 -5.69 19.26 -0.75
CA GLY A 382 -6.77 20.14 -0.35
C GLY A 382 -8.00 20.04 -1.26
N ASN A 383 -8.77 21.15 -1.38
CA ASN A 383 -9.97 21.20 -2.23
C ASN A 383 -9.71 20.88 -3.71
N ARG A 384 -8.49 21.02 -4.18
CA ARG A 384 -8.13 20.67 -5.57
C ARG A 384 -8.13 19.16 -5.80
N GLY A 385 -7.90 18.36 -4.75
CA GLY A 385 -7.92 16.91 -4.82
C GLY A 385 -9.31 16.28 -4.61
N ALA A 386 -10.35 17.08 -4.36
CA ALA A 386 -11.69 16.58 -4.03
C ALA A 386 -12.30 15.65 -5.10
N ASN A 387 -11.89 15.79 -6.36
CA ASN A 387 -12.36 15.00 -7.50
C ASN A 387 -11.40 13.87 -7.91
N GLY A 388 -10.44 13.55 -7.04
CA GLY A 388 -9.36 12.62 -7.31
C GLY A 388 -8.08 13.32 -7.77
N VAL A 389 -6.96 12.65 -7.61
CA VAL A 389 -5.63 13.15 -8.00
C VAL A 389 -4.95 12.11 -8.87
N ILE A 390 -4.41 12.53 -9.99
CA ILE A 390 -3.56 11.72 -10.85
C ILE A 390 -2.12 12.19 -10.65
N VAL A 391 -1.32 11.37 -9.99
CA VAL A 391 0.11 11.63 -9.76
C VAL A 391 0.90 10.99 -10.89
N VAL A 392 1.69 11.80 -11.57
CA VAL A 392 2.51 11.37 -12.71
C VAL A 392 3.97 11.64 -12.39
N THR A 393 4.82 10.67 -12.66
CA THR A 393 6.27 10.82 -12.59
C THR A 393 6.82 10.75 -14.00
N THR A 394 7.59 11.76 -14.38
CA THR A 394 8.25 11.82 -15.70
C THR A 394 9.74 11.49 -15.59
N LEU A 395 10.36 11.22 -16.75
CA LEU A 395 11.83 11.07 -16.87
C LEU A 395 12.61 12.29 -16.34
N ALA A 396 12.06 13.50 -16.52
CA ALA A 396 12.67 14.74 -16.06
C ALA A 396 12.56 14.94 -14.53
N GLY A 397 11.51 14.35 -13.90
CA GLY A 397 11.31 14.39 -12.44
C GLY A 397 12.22 13.45 -11.68
N ILE A 398 12.90 12.52 -12.36
CA ILE A 398 13.99 11.75 -11.80
C ILE A 398 15.27 12.57 -11.97
N ASN A 399 15.42 13.62 -11.20
CA ASN A 399 16.74 14.19 -10.98
C ASN A 399 17.59 13.11 -10.30
N GLU A 400 18.42 12.47 -11.09
CA GLU A 400 19.52 11.61 -10.68
C GLU A 400 20.56 12.45 -9.93
N SER A 401 20.14 13.08 -8.84
CA SER A 401 21.06 13.59 -7.85
C SER A 401 21.85 12.37 -7.38
N ASN A 402 23.14 12.48 -7.42
CA ASN A 402 24.09 11.40 -7.19
C ASN A 402 23.95 10.86 -5.75
N MET A 403 22.85 10.14 -5.47
CA MET A 403 22.56 9.57 -4.14
C MET A 403 23.67 8.65 -3.64
N ASN A 404 24.56 8.22 -4.55
CA ASN A 404 25.75 7.46 -4.19
C ASN A 404 26.68 8.23 -3.24
N GLU A 405 26.69 9.56 -3.28
CA GLU A 405 27.49 10.41 -2.39
C GLU A 405 26.87 10.58 -1.00
N PHE A 406 25.56 10.34 -0.88
CA PHE A 406 24.80 10.57 0.36
C PHE A 406 24.28 9.29 1.00
N THR A 407 24.55 8.12 0.42
CA THR A 407 24.11 6.84 0.95
C THR A 407 25.28 5.89 1.11
N GLU A 408 25.61 5.56 2.34
CA GLU A 408 26.60 4.55 2.69
C GLU A 408 25.93 3.18 2.80
N MET A 409 26.37 2.22 1.99
CA MET A 409 25.92 0.83 2.06
C MET A 409 26.88 0.04 2.90
N ASN A 410 26.44 -0.40 4.07
CA ASN A 410 27.24 -1.14 5.04
C ASN A 410 26.78 -2.60 5.09
N GLU A 411 27.70 -3.51 4.82
CA GLU A 411 27.48 -4.94 4.94
C GLU A 411 27.99 -5.42 6.30
N SER A 412 27.10 -5.97 7.11
CA SER A 412 27.47 -6.71 8.32
C SER A 412 27.36 -8.21 8.06
N GLN A 413 27.85 -9.03 8.98
CA GLN A 413 27.79 -10.50 8.84
C GLN A 413 26.36 -11.05 8.67
N LEU A 414 25.35 -10.32 9.10
CA LEU A 414 23.95 -10.77 9.10
C LEU A 414 23.02 -9.91 8.25
N ASN A 415 23.34 -8.63 8.02
CA ASN A 415 22.42 -7.67 7.43
C ASN A 415 23.14 -6.68 6.52
N LEU A 416 22.42 -6.25 5.50
CA LEU A 416 22.76 -5.10 4.68
C LEU A 416 22.08 -3.86 5.25
N SER A 417 22.79 -2.76 5.42
CA SER A 417 22.22 -1.48 5.86
C SER A 417 22.59 -0.35 4.91
N PHE A 418 21.69 0.63 4.82
CA PHE A 418 21.86 1.85 4.05
C PHE A 418 21.68 3.02 5.02
N ASP A 419 22.77 3.71 5.30
CA ASP A 419 22.77 4.92 6.10
C ASP A 419 22.72 6.13 5.18
N ILE A 420 21.69 6.99 5.36
CA ILE A 420 21.44 8.13 4.48
C ILE A 420 21.82 9.41 5.23
N ASP A 421 22.82 10.12 4.72
CA ASP A 421 23.38 11.30 5.37
C ASP A 421 22.53 12.55 5.20
N ILE A 422 21.73 12.64 4.15
CA ILE A 422 20.79 13.75 3.97
C ILE A 422 19.53 13.56 4.81
N PRO A 423 19.02 14.64 5.46
CA PRO A 423 17.81 14.53 6.24
C PRO A 423 16.58 14.17 5.37
N TYR A 424 15.78 13.21 5.84
CA TYR A 424 14.58 12.75 5.17
C TYR A 424 13.30 13.19 5.87
N THR A 425 12.26 13.44 5.07
CA THR A 425 10.91 13.70 5.58
C THR A 425 9.95 12.64 5.06
N ILE A 426 9.36 11.87 5.98
CA ILE A 426 8.35 10.85 5.70
C ILE A 426 7.17 11.08 6.64
N ILE A 427 6.02 11.47 6.08
CA ILE A 427 4.80 11.73 6.88
C ILE A 427 4.10 10.43 7.25
N SER A 428 3.43 10.45 8.42
CA SER A 428 2.71 9.30 8.97
C SER A 428 1.33 9.13 8.32
N ASN A 429 1.31 8.69 7.07
CA ASN A 429 0.08 8.54 6.30
C ASN A 429 -0.19 7.10 5.81
N GLY A 430 0.72 6.16 6.13
CA GLY A 430 0.63 4.77 5.69
C GLY A 430 0.82 4.56 4.18
N LYS A 431 1.20 5.58 3.42
CA LYS A 431 1.52 5.46 2.00
C LYS A 431 2.96 5.04 1.80
N THR A 432 3.22 4.46 0.64
CA THR A 432 4.58 4.09 0.23
C THR A 432 5.36 5.34 -0.18
N HIS A 433 6.49 5.56 0.45
CA HIS A 433 7.46 6.59 0.08
C HIS A 433 8.65 5.91 -0.59
N SER A 434 8.94 6.31 -1.84
CA SER A 434 10.11 5.80 -2.57
C SER A 434 11.35 6.62 -2.20
N VAL A 435 12.36 5.93 -1.71
CA VAL A 435 13.66 6.50 -1.33
C VAL A 435 14.71 5.90 -2.25
N THR A 436 15.39 6.73 -3.03
CA THR A 436 16.52 6.29 -3.85
C THR A 436 17.74 6.08 -2.95
N LEU A 437 18.40 4.93 -3.09
CA LEU A 437 19.54 4.56 -2.25
C LEU A 437 20.85 4.64 -3.01
N LYS A 438 20.97 3.88 -4.09
CA LYS A 438 22.24 3.74 -4.81
C LYS A 438 22.02 3.38 -6.27
N GLU A 439 22.92 3.84 -7.12
CA GLU A 439 23.04 3.40 -8.51
C GLU A 439 24.24 2.47 -8.65
N ILE A 440 24.05 1.33 -9.32
CA ILE A 440 25.06 0.32 -9.55
C ILE A 440 25.08 -0.04 -11.03
N LYS A 441 26.26 -0.06 -11.66
CA LYS A 441 26.44 -0.56 -13.02
C LYS A 441 26.86 -2.02 -12.97
N ILE A 442 26.05 -2.89 -13.56
CA ILE A 442 26.22 -4.34 -13.51
C ILE A 442 26.53 -4.85 -14.92
N PRO A 443 27.72 -5.43 -15.15
CA PRO A 443 28.00 -6.10 -16.41
C PRO A 443 27.01 -7.24 -16.66
N ALA A 444 26.47 -7.30 -17.88
CA ALA A 444 25.52 -8.33 -18.27
C ALA A 444 25.79 -8.81 -19.70
N THR A 445 25.46 -10.07 -19.98
CA THR A 445 25.39 -10.61 -21.33
C THR A 445 23.93 -10.79 -21.72
N TYR A 446 23.63 -10.62 -23.00
CA TYR A 446 22.26 -10.61 -23.50
C TYR A 446 22.04 -11.75 -24.48
N SER A 447 20.94 -12.47 -24.32
CA SER A 447 20.51 -13.51 -25.24
C SER A 447 18.98 -13.57 -25.31
N TYR A 448 18.46 -14.25 -26.32
CA TYR A 448 17.04 -14.51 -26.42
C TYR A 448 16.70 -15.90 -25.90
N ILE A 449 15.52 -16.04 -25.28
CA ILE A 449 14.93 -17.32 -24.89
C ILE A 449 13.55 -17.40 -25.49
N ALA A 450 13.22 -18.59 -26.03
CA ALA A 450 11.86 -18.87 -26.52
C ALA A 450 11.43 -20.28 -26.13
N ILE A 451 10.18 -20.41 -25.69
CA ILE A 451 9.56 -21.68 -25.30
C ILE A 451 8.24 -21.84 -26.08
N PRO A 452 8.29 -22.19 -27.37
CA PRO A 452 7.11 -22.14 -28.26
C PRO A 452 5.96 -23.06 -27.87
N LYS A 453 6.24 -24.04 -27.03
CA LYS A 453 5.19 -24.91 -26.44
C LYS A 453 4.26 -24.11 -25.51
N LEU A 454 4.76 -23.06 -24.85
CA LEU A 454 4.04 -22.23 -23.88
C LEU A 454 3.66 -20.87 -24.45
N ASP A 455 4.58 -20.20 -25.12
CA ASP A 455 4.38 -18.86 -25.69
C ASP A 455 5.21 -18.71 -26.99
N LEU A 456 4.60 -18.22 -28.06
CA LEU A 456 5.23 -18.02 -29.37
C LEU A 456 6.08 -16.72 -29.46
N ASN A 457 6.42 -16.12 -28.33
CA ASN A 457 7.27 -14.92 -28.27
C ASN A 457 8.71 -15.27 -27.90
N ALA A 458 9.66 -14.48 -28.42
CA ALA A 458 11.04 -14.46 -27.93
C ALA A 458 11.18 -13.41 -26.83
N TYR A 459 11.85 -13.78 -25.76
CA TYR A 459 12.13 -12.91 -24.62
C TYR A 459 13.61 -12.53 -24.62
N LEU A 460 13.91 -11.24 -24.56
CA LEU A 460 15.25 -10.76 -24.30
C LEU A 460 15.57 -11.00 -22.83
N VAL A 461 16.70 -11.63 -22.55
CA VAL A 461 17.15 -11.96 -21.20
C VAL A 461 18.55 -11.41 -21.01
N ALA A 462 18.75 -10.68 -19.93
CA ALA A 462 20.07 -10.32 -19.43
C ALA A 462 20.55 -11.37 -18.42
N LYS A 463 21.78 -11.77 -18.54
CA LYS A 463 22.46 -12.71 -17.66
C LYS A 463 23.56 -11.98 -16.90
N ILE A 464 23.47 -12.02 -15.58
CA ILE A 464 24.40 -11.40 -14.66
C ILE A 464 25.17 -12.53 -13.98
N ASN A 465 26.49 -12.56 -14.19
CA ASN A 465 27.36 -13.44 -13.48
C ASN A 465 27.84 -12.80 -12.17
N ASP A 466 28.19 -13.61 -11.19
CA ASP A 466 28.74 -13.17 -9.89
C ASP A 466 27.87 -12.12 -9.19
N TYR A 467 26.56 -12.26 -9.32
CA TYR A 467 25.57 -11.32 -8.78
C TYR A 467 25.66 -11.15 -7.26
N GLY A 468 26.26 -12.09 -6.53
CA GLY A 468 26.52 -11.99 -5.08
C GLY A 468 27.35 -10.78 -4.69
N ASN A 469 28.18 -10.26 -5.60
CA ASN A 469 29.03 -9.09 -5.35
C ASN A 469 28.25 -7.76 -5.28
N TYR A 470 26.96 -7.76 -5.65
CA TYR A 470 26.16 -6.54 -5.75
C TYR A 470 25.15 -6.37 -4.60
N ASN A 471 25.14 -7.28 -3.62
CA ASN A 471 24.27 -7.22 -2.44
C ASN A 471 22.78 -7.00 -2.80
N ILE A 472 22.33 -7.71 -3.84
CA ILE A 472 20.95 -7.62 -4.33
C ILE A 472 20.03 -8.38 -3.37
N LEU A 473 18.95 -7.74 -2.92
CA LEU A 473 17.89 -8.37 -2.12
C LEU A 473 16.74 -8.85 -3.01
N PRO A 474 16.04 -9.96 -2.63
CA PRO A 474 14.89 -10.42 -3.40
C PRO A 474 13.79 -9.34 -3.49
N SER A 475 13.43 -8.93 -4.70
CA SER A 475 12.37 -7.93 -4.91
C SER A 475 11.94 -7.79 -6.37
N GLU A 476 10.85 -7.05 -6.58
CA GLU A 476 10.43 -6.59 -7.90
C GLU A 476 11.36 -5.52 -8.46
N ALA A 477 11.57 -5.55 -9.76
CA ALA A 477 12.31 -4.56 -10.52
C ALA A 477 11.48 -4.08 -11.71
N ASN A 478 11.46 -2.78 -11.92
CA ASN A 478 10.98 -2.18 -13.16
C ASN A 478 12.06 -2.32 -14.22
N VAL A 479 11.68 -2.65 -15.45
CA VAL A 479 12.60 -2.80 -16.58
C VAL A 479 12.34 -1.67 -17.56
N ILE A 480 13.38 -0.88 -17.83
CA ILE A 480 13.39 0.23 -18.77
C ILE A 480 14.46 -0.09 -19.82
N PHE A 481 14.05 -0.21 -21.08
CA PHE A 481 14.92 -0.52 -22.20
C PHE A 481 14.78 0.56 -23.27
N GLU A 482 15.89 1.17 -23.70
CA GLU A 482 15.90 2.32 -24.64
C GLU A 482 14.90 3.40 -24.22
N ASP A 483 14.94 3.80 -22.93
CA ASP A 483 14.05 4.79 -22.29
C ASP A 483 12.55 4.43 -22.27
N LEU A 484 12.18 3.20 -22.66
CA LEU A 484 10.80 2.72 -22.61
C LEU A 484 10.60 1.77 -21.44
N PHE A 485 9.52 1.97 -20.67
CA PHE A 485 9.10 1.01 -19.67
C PHE A 485 8.57 -0.26 -20.35
N VAL A 486 9.28 -1.38 -20.18
CA VAL A 486 8.97 -2.68 -20.84
C VAL A 486 8.12 -3.58 -19.94
N GLY A 487 8.21 -3.40 -18.62
CA GLY A 487 7.46 -4.22 -17.67
C GLY A 487 8.17 -4.37 -16.33
N LYS A 488 7.71 -5.36 -15.58
CA LYS A 488 8.28 -5.73 -14.28
C LYS A 488 8.89 -7.12 -14.33
N THR A 489 9.96 -7.33 -13.59
CA THR A 489 10.55 -8.65 -13.35
C THR A 489 10.79 -8.84 -11.86
N PHE A 490 10.96 -10.08 -11.41
CA PHE A 490 11.31 -10.37 -10.02
C PHE A 490 12.78 -10.82 -9.96
N ILE A 491 13.57 -10.14 -9.16
CA ILE A 491 14.95 -10.51 -8.90
C ILE A 491 15.00 -11.44 -7.70
N ASN A 492 15.53 -12.63 -7.89
CA ASN A 492 15.76 -13.58 -6.80
C ASN A 492 17.24 -14.01 -6.79
N PRO A 493 18.08 -13.36 -5.98
CA PRO A 493 19.49 -13.71 -5.88
C PRO A 493 19.75 -15.03 -5.15
N ASN A 494 18.75 -15.65 -4.50
CA ASN A 494 18.91 -16.90 -3.75
C ASN A 494 18.81 -18.17 -4.63
N VAL A 495 18.99 -18.04 -5.95
CA VAL A 495 19.02 -19.19 -6.86
C VAL A 495 20.35 -19.93 -6.72
N LYS A 496 20.33 -21.27 -6.86
CA LYS A 496 21.53 -22.12 -6.69
C LYS A 496 22.61 -21.94 -7.77
N ASN A 497 22.31 -21.22 -8.84
CA ASN A 497 23.23 -21.01 -9.97
C ASN A 497 24.00 -19.70 -9.75
N ASN A 498 25.25 -19.66 -10.18
CA ASN A 498 26.07 -18.43 -10.15
C ASN A 498 25.63 -17.37 -11.18
N GLU A 499 24.58 -17.63 -11.97
CA GLU A 499 24.03 -16.75 -13.00
C GLU A 499 22.62 -16.33 -12.61
N LEU A 500 22.38 -15.03 -12.54
CA LEU A 500 21.05 -14.44 -12.39
C LEU A 500 20.54 -14.05 -13.77
N GLN A 501 19.35 -14.58 -14.15
CA GLN A 501 18.69 -14.26 -15.42
C GLN A 501 17.53 -13.29 -15.18
N LEU A 502 17.54 -12.18 -15.91
CA LEU A 502 16.52 -11.14 -15.84
C LEU A 502 15.81 -11.02 -17.19
N SER A 503 14.49 -11.24 -17.20
CA SER A 503 13.69 -11.02 -18.39
C SER A 503 13.48 -9.52 -18.62
N LEU A 504 13.84 -9.05 -19.82
CA LEU A 504 13.74 -7.64 -20.24
C LEU A 504 12.51 -7.39 -21.12
N GLY A 505 11.70 -8.42 -21.38
CA GLY A 505 10.48 -8.30 -22.17
C GLY A 505 10.50 -9.07 -23.49
N LYS A 506 9.43 -8.92 -24.26
CA LYS A 506 9.21 -9.61 -25.54
C LYS A 506 9.77 -8.78 -26.69
N ASP A 507 10.42 -9.44 -27.66
CA ASP A 507 10.87 -8.82 -28.89
C ASP A 507 10.00 -9.23 -30.08
N ALA A 508 9.13 -8.33 -30.52
CA ALA A 508 8.20 -8.57 -31.65
C ALA A 508 8.90 -8.73 -33.01
N ASN A 509 10.18 -8.37 -33.13
CA ASN A 509 10.96 -8.54 -34.36
C ASN A 509 11.46 -9.97 -34.54
N ILE A 510 11.22 -10.87 -33.59
CA ILE A 510 11.56 -12.30 -33.71
C ILE A 510 10.24 -13.07 -33.83
N ALA A 511 9.95 -13.56 -35.03
CA ALA A 511 8.74 -14.31 -35.29
C ALA A 511 8.97 -15.81 -35.07
N ILE A 512 8.12 -16.44 -34.26
CA ILE A 512 8.21 -17.86 -33.90
C ILE A 512 6.91 -18.56 -34.30
N SER A 513 7.07 -19.76 -34.83
CA SER A 513 5.92 -20.65 -35.05
C SER A 513 6.26 -22.09 -34.66
N ARG A 514 5.29 -22.80 -34.09
CA ARG A 514 5.34 -24.23 -33.76
C ARG A 514 4.17 -24.91 -34.39
N LYS A 515 4.43 -25.85 -35.28
CA LYS A 515 3.38 -26.56 -36.05
C LYS A 515 3.59 -28.06 -36.03
N LEU A 516 2.51 -28.80 -35.84
CA LEU A 516 2.51 -30.25 -36.00
C LEU A 516 2.67 -30.56 -37.48
N VAL A 517 3.60 -31.45 -37.83
CA VAL A 517 3.82 -31.94 -39.20
C VAL A 517 2.91 -33.13 -39.45
N SER A 518 1.78 -32.91 -40.10
CA SER A 518 0.72 -33.92 -40.28
C SER A 518 1.19 -35.19 -41.04
N ASP A 519 2.04 -35.02 -42.05
CA ASP A 519 2.56 -36.13 -42.85
C ASP A 519 3.50 -37.08 -42.06
N LYS A 520 4.05 -36.61 -40.95
CA LYS A 520 4.94 -37.34 -40.06
C LYS A 520 4.31 -37.72 -38.74
N SER A 521 3.10 -37.25 -38.47
CA SER A 521 2.40 -37.47 -37.23
C SER A 521 1.16 -38.34 -37.49
N GLY A 522 0.92 -39.30 -36.61
CA GLY A 522 -0.24 -40.17 -36.79
C GLY A 522 -0.34 -41.27 -35.74
N THR A 523 -1.42 -42.01 -35.80
CA THR A 523 -1.68 -43.13 -34.89
C THR A 523 -1.75 -44.44 -35.66
N LYS A 524 -0.98 -45.42 -35.24
CA LYS A 524 -1.00 -46.78 -35.76
C LYS A 524 -1.43 -47.73 -34.66
N MET A 525 -2.34 -48.65 -35.00
CA MET A 525 -2.75 -49.70 -34.09
C MET A 525 -2.01 -50.98 -34.43
N LEU A 526 -1.21 -51.46 -33.49
CA LEU A 526 -0.59 -52.79 -33.53
C LEU A 526 -1.40 -53.70 -32.60
N SER A 527 -1.33 -55.02 -32.77
CA SER A 527 -2.17 -56.03 -32.10
C SER A 527 -2.61 -55.69 -30.65
N SER A 528 -1.66 -55.45 -29.77
CA SER A 528 -1.89 -55.11 -28.35
C SER A 528 -1.46 -53.69 -27.94
N ARG A 529 -0.83 -52.94 -28.84
CA ARG A 529 -0.29 -51.60 -28.54
C ARG A 529 -0.78 -50.54 -29.52
N LYS A 530 -0.94 -49.31 -29.02
CA LYS A 530 -1.18 -48.11 -29.79
C LYS A 530 0.14 -47.35 -29.93
N VAL A 531 0.52 -47.02 -31.16
CA VAL A 531 1.72 -46.25 -31.47
C VAL A 531 1.31 -44.91 -32.03
N GLN A 532 1.78 -43.84 -31.42
CA GLN A 532 1.46 -42.47 -31.82
C GLN A 532 2.78 -41.73 -32.10
N ASP A 533 2.90 -41.22 -33.33
CA ASP A 533 4.04 -40.42 -33.77
C ASP A 533 3.66 -38.93 -33.73
N PHE A 534 4.51 -38.11 -33.15
CA PHE A 534 4.35 -36.67 -33.11
C PHE A 534 5.64 -36.00 -33.60
N VAL A 535 5.49 -35.18 -34.64
CA VAL A 535 6.63 -34.37 -35.14
C VAL A 535 6.18 -32.92 -35.22
N TYR A 536 6.90 -32.05 -34.56
CA TYR A 536 6.67 -30.62 -34.62
C TYR A 536 7.81 -29.93 -35.36
N GLU A 537 7.50 -28.99 -36.21
CA GLU A 537 8.46 -28.07 -36.82
C GLU A 537 8.33 -26.72 -36.11
N ILE A 538 9.47 -26.26 -35.58
CA ILE A 538 9.58 -24.94 -34.95
C ILE A 538 10.40 -24.07 -35.90
N SER A 539 9.83 -22.93 -36.29
CA SER A 539 10.50 -21.95 -37.15
C SER A 539 10.74 -20.65 -36.38
N VAL A 540 11.97 -20.18 -36.38
CA VAL A 540 12.37 -18.93 -35.77
C VAL A 540 12.93 -18.01 -36.86
N ARG A 541 12.32 -16.85 -37.05
CA ARG A 541 12.72 -15.84 -38.02
C ARG A 541 13.22 -14.59 -37.31
N ASN A 542 14.43 -14.17 -37.61
CA ASN A 542 15.00 -12.91 -37.16
C ASN A 542 14.70 -11.79 -38.17
N ASN A 543 13.79 -10.88 -37.85
CA ASN A 543 13.50 -9.71 -38.69
C ASN A 543 14.35 -8.48 -38.33
N LYS A 544 15.28 -8.61 -37.38
CA LYS A 544 16.20 -7.53 -36.98
C LYS A 544 17.31 -7.35 -38.01
N LYS A 545 17.95 -6.18 -38.00
CA LYS A 545 19.11 -5.86 -38.86
C LYS A 545 20.42 -6.47 -38.36
N VAL A 546 20.42 -7.04 -37.15
CA VAL A 546 21.58 -7.62 -36.47
C VAL A 546 21.36 -9.12 -36.25
N PRO A 547 22.42 -9.94 -36.19
CA PRO A 547 22.31 -11.35 -35.82
C PRO A 547 21.85 -11.46 -34.37
N ILE A 548 21.19 -12.56 -34.04
CA ILE A 548 20.74 -12.88 -32.68
C ILE A 548 21.23 -14.27 -32.24
N GLU A 549 21.50 -14.40 -30.95
CA GLU A 549 21.66 -15.69 -30.29
C GLU A 549 20.37 -15.97 -29.50
N ILE A 550 19.74 -17.12 -29.81
CA ILE A 550 18.50 -17.52 -29.16
C ILE A 550 18.60 -18.96 -28.65
N MET A 551 18.27 -19.14 -27.39
CA MET A 551 18.06 -20.44 -26.77
C MET A 551 16.59 -20.82 -26.96
N LEU A 552 16.36 -21.82 -27.79
CA LEU A 552 15.03 -22.36 -28.05
C LEU A 552 14.83 -23.58 -27.15
N GLU A 553 13.75 -23.61 -26.41
CA GLU A 553 13.40 -24.71 -25.52
C GLU A 553 12.05 -25.31 -25.91
N ASP A 554 11.98 -26.62 -25.93
CA ASP A 554 10.72 -27.37 -26.06
C ASP A 554 10.83 -28.64 -25.18
N GLN A 555 9.82 -29.48 -25.19
CA GLN A 555 9.74 -30.62 -24.29
C GLN A 555 9.04 -31.81 -24.93
N ILE A 556 9.64 -32.99 -24.77
CA ILE A 556 8.96 -34.27 -24.99
C ILE A 556 8.33 -34.75 -23.68
N PRO A 557 7.26 -35.56 -23.74
CA PRO A 557 6.76 -36.20 -22.53
C PRO A 557 7.76 -37.21 -21.97
N ILE A 558 7.68 -37.46 -20.68
CA ILE A 558 8.34 -38.57 -19.99
C ILE A 558 7.28 -39.40 -19.29
N SER A 559 7.54 -40.65 -18.99
CA SER A 559 6.62 -41.52 -18.27
C SER A 559 7.31 -42.25 -17.13
N SER A 560 6.68 -42.28 -15.97
CA SER A 560 7.02 -43.16 -14.85
C SER A 560 6.33 -44.54 -14.94
N ASN A 561 5.41 -44.71 -15.91
CA ASN A 561 4.70 -45.97 -16.10
C ASN A 561 5.42 -46.84 -17.13
N ASN A 562 5.82 -48.05 -16.73
CA ASN A 562 6.51 -49.00 -17.58
C ASN A 562 5.74 -49.48 -18.84
N ASP A 563 4.38 -49.31 -18.82
CA ASP A 563 3.54 -49.63 -19.97
C ASP A 563 3.62 -48.59 -21.10
N ILE A 564 4.19 -47.42 -20.82
CA ILE A 564 4.30 -46.29 -21.76
C ILE A 564 5.79 -46.11 -22.11
N GLU A 565 6.11 -46.44 -23.37
CA GLU A 565 7.44 -46.26 -23.94
C GLU A 565 7.47 -44.95 -24.77
N ILE A 566 8.44 -44.07 -24.50
CA ILE A 566 8.60 -42.82 -25.25
C ILE A 566 9.99 -42.83 -25.89
N THR A 567 10.02 -42.67 -27.21
CA THR A 567 11.26 -42.67 -27.99
C THR A 567 11.40 -41.39 -28.78
N VAL A 568 12.53 -40.71 -28.70
CA VAL A 568 12.85 -39.55 -29.55
C VAL A 568 13.13 -39.99 -30.96
N THR A 569 12.42 -39.39 -31.94
CA THR A 569 12.58 -39.72 -33.37
C THR A 569 13.31 -38.64 -34.17
N GLU A 570 13.07 -37.37 -33.85
CA GLU A 570 13.77 -36.22 -34.45
C GLU A 570 14.17 -35.24 -33.35
N LYS A 571 15.40 -34.67 -33.40
CA LYS A 571 15.93 -33.74 -32.40
C LYS A 571 16.74 -32.57 -32.96
N ASP A 572 17.08 -32.58 -34.24
CA ASP A 572 17.82 -31.56 -35.00
C ASP A 572 18.94 -30.87 -34.18
N GLY A 573 19.78 -31.66 -33.52
CA GLY A 573 20.92 -31.18 -32.73
C GLY A 573 20.60 -30.66 -31.32
N ALA A 574 19.38 -30.87 -30.81
CA ALA A 574 19.02 -30.48 -29.43
C ALA A 574 19.81 -31.27 -28.38
N ASN A 575 20.17 -30.60 -27.31
CA ASN A 575 20.52 -31.22 -26.04
C ASN A 575 19.26 -31.67 -25.32
N ILE A 576 19.20 -32.91 -24.88
CA ILE A 576 18.04 -33.49 -24.22
C ILE A 576 18.39 -33.80 -22.77
N ASN A 577 17.59 -33.27 -21.84
CA ASN A 577 17.58 -33.73 -20.47
C ASN A 577 16.58 -34.89 -20.35
N THR A 578 17.05 -36.09 -20.15
CA THR A 578 16.25 -37.33 -20.11
C THR A 578 15.34 -37.42 -18.87
N GLU A 579 15.68 -36.72 -17.77
CA GLU A 579 14.91 -36.72 -16.54
C GLU A 579 13.67 -35.81 -16.63
N THR A 580 13.76 -34.72 -17.41
CA THR A 580 12.70 -33.72 -17.54
C THR A 580 12.03 -33.72 -18.90
N GLY A 581 12.61 -34.40 -19.90
CA GLY A 581 12.17 -34.36 -21.30
C GLY A 581 12.47 -33.03 -22.00
N LYS A 582 13.20 -32.11 -21.36
CA LYS A 582 13.51 -30.79 -21.90
C LYS A 582 14.52 -30.90 -23.03
N MET A 583 14.26 -30.21 -24.14
CA MET A 583 15.10 -30.12 -25.32
C MET A 583 15.53 -28.68 -25.53
N ILE A 584 16.84 -28.45 -25.75
CA ILE A 584 17.45 -27.12 -25.88
C ILE A 584 18.25 -27.05 -27.17
N TRP A 585 17.95 -26.04 -28.00
CA TRP A 585 18.72 -25.64 -29.17
C TRP A 585 19.34 -24.27 -28.93
N ASN A 586 20.65 -24.12 -29.10
CA ASN A 586 21.31 -22.82 -29.15
C ASN A 586 21.48 -22.41 -30.62
N LEU A 587 20.72 -21.42 -31.07
CA LEU A 587 20.69 -21.02 -32.46
C LEU A 587 21.32 -19.64 -32.61
N ASN A 588 22.21 -19.52 -33.59
CA ASN A 588 22.69 -18.22 -34.07
C ASN A 588 21.97 -17.93 -35.40
N ILE A 589 21.18 -16.86 -35.46
CA ILE A 589 20.31 -16.52 -36.60
C ILE A 589 20.74 -15.17 -37.15
N LYS A 590 21.19 -15.16 -38.42
CA LYS A 590 21.59 -13.91 -39.08
C LYS A 590 20.42 -12.97 -39.29
N SER A 591 20.71 -11.71 -39.62
CA SER A 591 19.69 -10.74 -40.03
C SER A 591 18.82 -11.29 -41.16
N ASN A 592 17.50 -11.17 -41.02
CA ASN A 592 16.48 -11.64 -41.99
C ASN A 592 16.51 -13.15 -42.28
N GLU A 593 17.23 -13.96 -41.50
CA GLU A 593 17.29 -15.41 -41.63
C GLU A 593 16.13 -16.10 -40.90
N THR A 594 15.72 -17.24 -41.45
CA THR A 594 14.78 -18.16 -40.79
C THR A 594 15.49 -19.50 -40.55
N LYS A 595 15.53 -19.94 -39.31
CA LYS A 595 15.96 -21.30 -38.95
C LYS A 595 14.79 -22.16 -38.55
N LYS A 596 14.85 -23.42 -38.95
CA LYS A 596 13.85 -24.42 -38.62
C LYS A 596 14.54 -25.56 -37.89
N VAL A 597 13.88 -26.08 -36.86
CA VAL A 597 14.27 -27.28 -36.12
C VAL A 597 13.06 -28.14 -35.91
N ARG A 598 13.31 -29.46 -35.84
CA ARG A 598 12.26 -30.44 -35.61
C ARG A 598 12.45 -31.16 -34.30
N LEU A 599 11.33 -31.39 -33.67
CA LEU A 599 11.15 -32.20 -32.47
C LEU A 599 10.21 -33.35 -32.82
N GLY A 600 10.67 -34.56 -32.72
CA GLY A 600 9.85 -35.76 -32.98
C GLY A 600 9.95 -36.75 -31.84
N TYR A 601 8.85 -37.35 -31.47
CA TYR A 601 8.78 -38.46 -30.53
C TYR A 601 7.66 -39.43 -30.85
N GLN A 602 7.88 -40.68 -30.47
CA GLN A 602 6.90 -41.76 -30.60
C GLN A 602 6.49 -42.21 -29.21
N ILE A 603 5.18 -42.38 -29.00
CA ILE A 603 4.60 -42.96 -27.80
C ILE A 603 4.00 -44.32 -28.13
N LYS A 604 4.45 -45.35 -27.38
CA LYS A 604 3.83 -46.69 -27.43
C LYS A 604 3.11 -46.93 -26.11
N SER A 605 1.84 -47.20 -26.15
CA SER A 605 1.01 -47.45 -24.98
C SER A 605 0.06 -48.65 -25.18
N ALA A 606 -0.58 -49.10 -24.13
CA ALA A 606 -1.63 -50.12 -24.20
C ALA A 606 -2.81 -49.62 -25.05
N LYS A 607 -3.33 -50.46 -25.92
CA LYS A 607 -4.40 -50.12 -26.91
C LYS A 607 -5.66 -49.58 -26.25
N GLU A 608 -6.01 -50.14 -25.10
CA GLU A 608 -7.28 -49.86 -24.41
C GLU A 608 -7.24 -48.66 -23.46
N LYS A 609 -6.04 -48.07 -23.25
CA LYS A 609 -5.85 -46.91 -22.34
C LYS A 609 -5.72 -45.63 -23.15
N ASN A 610 -6.48 -44.62 -22.80
CA ASN A 610 -6.32 -43.27 -23.35
C ASN A 610 -5.21 -42.54 -22.59
N LEU A 611 -4.32 -41.88 -23.33
CA LEU A 611 -3.30 -41.01 -22.80
C LEU A 611 -3.87 -39.59 -22.76
N GLU A 612 -3.59 -38.88 -21.70
CA GLU A 612 -3.78 -37.43 -21.59
C GLU A 612 -2.54 -36.77 -22.22
N ILE A 613 -2.66 -36.19 -23.42
CA ILE A 613 -1.54 -35.62 -24.21
C ILE A 613 -1.79 -34.12 -24.40
#